data_2cba7eaae6061a0b6546cd14f6dd09b4
#
_entry.id   2cba7eaae6061a0b6546cd14f6dd09b4
#
_cell.length_a   1.000
_cell.length_b   1.000
_cell.length_c   1.000
_cell.angle_alpha   90.00
_cell.angle_beta   90.00
_cell.angle_gamma   90.00
#
_symmetry.space_group_name_H-M   'P 1'
#
loop_
_entity.id
_entity.type
_entity.pdbx_description
1 polymer ?
#
loop_
_entity_poly.entity_id
_entity_poly.type
_entity_poly.pdbx_seq_one_letter_code
_entity_poly.pdbx_strand_id
1 'polypeptide(L)'
;MKTWQKIVVGGAGLMLASSILVACGSKDSKSSSSDPKTIKLWVPTGAKKSYQSIVHKFEKDSNYKVKMIESEDPKAQEKIKKDPSTAADVFSLPHDQLGQLVDSGVIQEIPQKYSKEINKNETQQAATGAMYKGKTYAFPFGIESQVLYYNKSKLSADDVTSYETITSKATFGAKFKQVNAYATAPLFYSVGDTLFGKNGEDAKGTNWGNDAGVSVLKWIASQKGNAGFVNLDDNNVMSKFGDGSVASFESGPWDYEAAQKAVGKNNLGVAVYPTININGQEVQQKAFLGVKLYAVNQAPSKGNTKRIAASYKLASYLTSAESQENQFKTKGRNIIPSNKTVQNSDTVKNHELAQAVIQMGSSSDYTVVMPKLNQMSTFWTESAAILSDTYNGKIKESDYLAKLKQFDKDLAAAK
;
A
#
# COMPACT_ATOMS: atom_id res chain seq x y z
N MET A 1 27.06 44.41 -19.95
CA MET A 1 27.82 45.65 -19.60
C MET A 1 28.00 45.72 -18.09
N LYS A 2 29.31 45.73 -17.71
CA LYS A 2 29.91 46.33 -16.46
C LYS A 2 29.44 45.71 -15.11
N THR A 3 30.26 45.33 -14.21
CA THR A 3 31.70 45.20 -13.84
C THR A 3 31.73 44.94 -12.34
N TRP A 4 32.34 43.86 -11.92
CA TRP A 4 33.56 43.72 -11.15
C TRP A 4 33.81 44.78 -10.05
N GLN A 5 33.99 44.33 -8.78
CA GLN A 5 35.26 44.56 -8.08
C GLN A 5 35.41 43.71 -6.83
N LYS A 6 36.57 43.06 -6.73
CA LYS A 6 37.16 42.38 -5.57
C LYS A 6 37.86 43.44 -4.71
N ILE A 7 37.93 43.26 -3.40
CA ILE A 7 39.04 43.75 -2.56
C ILE A 7 39.44 42.66 -1.57
N VAL A 8 40.74 42.35 -1.59
CA VAL A 8 41.52 41.47 -0.67
C VAL A 8 42.45 42.44 0.08
N VAL A 9 43.02 41.98 1.19
CA VAL A 9 44.17 42.40 2.05
C VAL A 9 43.67 42.61 3.50
N GLY A 10 44.12 41.94 4.55
CA GLY A 10 45.42 41.34 4.88
C GLY A 10 45.92 41.97 6.18
N GLY A 11 46.36 41.21 7.13
CA GLY A 11 47.10 41.77 8.27
C GLY A 11 47.10 40.89 9.52
N ALA A 12 48.23 40.29 9.78
CA ALA A 12 48.54 39.46 10.93
C ALA A 12 48.83 40.26 12.19
N GLY A 13 48.59 39.72 13.36
CA GLY A 13 49.07 40.25 14.64
C GLY A 13 48.89 39.25 15.76
N LEU A 14 49.98 38.57 16.10
CA LEU A 14 50.14 37.77 17.34
C LEU A 14 50.15 38.68 18.56
N MET A 15 49.50 38.25 19.66
CA MET A 15 50.06 38.36 21.02
C MET A 15 49.40 37.38 21.98
N LEU A 16 50.29 36.70 22.70
CA LEU A 16 50.05 35.80 23.82
C LEU A 16 49.58 36.59 25.07
N ALA A 17 48.71 36.06 25.90
CA ALA A 17 49.01 35.77 27.31
C ALA A 17 47.80 35.32 28.14
N SER A 18 47.95 34.20 28.81
CA SER A 18 47.60 33.89 30.20
C SER A 18 46.14 33.61 30.59
N SER A 19 45.83 32.32 30.68
CA SER A 19 45.14 31.59 31.77
C SER A 19 44.29 32.33 32.79
N ILE A 20 42.98 32.04 32.80
CA ILE A 20 42.21 31.82 34.04
C ILE A 20 41.22 30.68 33.77
N LEU A 21 41.37 29.57 34.50
CA LEU A 21 40.42 28.49 34.64
C LEU A 21 39.20 29.00 35.40
N VAL A 22 38.04 29.10 34.74
CA VAL A 22 36.75 29.05 35.41
C VAL A 22 35.97 27.91 34.81
N ALA A 23 35.87 26.85 35.59
CA ALA A 23 34.96 25.75 35.36
C ALA A 23 33.51 26.26 35.52
N CYS A 24 32.82 26.43 34.41
CA CYS A 24 31.38 26.49 34.40
C CYS A 24 30.86 25.44 33.44
N GLY A 25 30.10 24.49 33.98
CA GLY A 25 29.65 23.28 33.33
C GLY A 25 28.89 23.58 32.02
N SER A 26 29.46 23.14 30.94
CA SER A 26 28.77 22.95 29.67
C SER A 26 27.80 21.80 29.87
N LYS A 27 26.53 22.12 29.88
CA LYS A 27 25.47 21.10 29.72
C LYS A 27 25.81 20.33 28.46
N ASP A 28 26.20 19.10 28.65
CA ASP A 28 26.32 18.09 27.60
C ASP A 28 25.11 18.15 26.70
N SER A 29 25.35 18.40 25.44
CA SER A 29 24.46 17.96 24.38
C SER A 29 24.36 16.43 24.52
N LYS A 30 23.39 15.97 25.30
CA LYS A 30 23.00 14.58 25.37
C LYS A 30 22.68 14.15 23.95
N SER A 31 23.61 13.44 23.30
CA SER A 31 23.23 12.50 22.27
C SER A 31 22.12 11.69 22.87
N SER A 32 20.94 11.69 22.27
CA SER A 32 19.79 10.96 22.76
C SER A 32 20.06 9.47 22.63
N SER A 33 20.82 8.90 23.58
CA SER A 33 20.81 7.48 23.82
C SER A 33 19.39 7.16 24.27
N SER A 34 18.60 6.57 23.38
CA SER A 34 17.26 6.10 23.74
C SER A 34 17.41 5.18 24.95
N ASP A 35 16.65 5.44 26.01
CA ASP A 35 16.55 4.56 27.16
C ASP A 35 16.45 3.10 26.65
N PRO A 36 17.31 2.17 27.11
CA PRO A 36 17.32 0.78 26.66
C PRO A 36 15.97 0.06 26.85
N LYS A 37 15.09 0.61 27.68
CA LYS A 37 13.71 0.13 27.88
C LYS A 37 12.66 0.84 27.01
N THR A 38 13.03 1.73 26.10
CA THR A 38 12.11 2.41 25.20
C THR A 38 12.15 1.80 23.80
N ILE A 39 11.04 1.24 23.34
CA ILE A 39 10.82 0.74 21.97
C ILE A 39 10.33 1.89 21.10
N LYS A 40 10.96 2.13 19.97
CA LYS A 40 10.46 3.05 18.95
C LYS A 40 9.44 2.32 18.07
N LEU A 41 8.26 2.90 17.93
CA LEU A 41 7.18 2.38 17.08
C LEU A 41 6.84 3.42 16.00
N TRP A 42 6.93 3.03 14.73
CA TRP A 42 6.33 3.78 13.63
C TRP A 42 4.94 3.26 13.35
N VAL A 43 3.98 4.16 13.40
CA VAL A 43 2.56 3.89 13.07
C VAL A 43 2.16 4.69 11.84
N PRO A 44 1.16 4.26 11.07
CA PRO A 44 0.62 5.04 9.95
C PRO A 44 0.21 6.45 10.39
N THR A 45 0.30 7.40 9.47
CA THR A 45 -0.14 8.78 9.71
C THR A 45 -1.60 8.81 10.18
N GLY A 46 -1.90 9.59 11.21
CA GLY A 46 -3.23 9.68 11.84
C GLY A 46 -3.60 8.50 12.74
N ALA A 47 -2.71 7.51 12.93
CA ALA A 47 -3.05 6.28 13.68
C ALA A 47 -2.76 6.34 15.18
N LYS A 48 -1.98 7.30 15.68
CA LYS A 48 -1.55 7.32 17.10
C LYS A 48 -2.69 7.14 18.09
N LYS A 49 -3.79 7.87 17.90
CA LYS A 49 -4.94 7.82 18.82
C LYS A 49 -5.54 6.42 18.91
N SER A 50 -5.67 5.74 17.78
CA SER A 50 -6.28 4.41 17.70
C SER A 50 -5.42 3.30 18.33
N TYR A 51 -4.11 3.54 18.51
CA TYR A 51 -3.19 2.60 19.15
C TYR A 51 -2.92 2.88 20.63
N GLN A 52 -3.38 4.01 21.18
CA GLN A 52 -3.03 4.39 22.57
C GLN A 52 -3.39 3.34 23.61
N SER A 53 -4.62 2.77 23.56
CA SER A 53 -5.08 1.76 24.52
C SER A 53 -4.24 0.49 24.48
N ILE A 54 -3.93 0.02 23.26
CA ILE A 54 -3.12 -1.20 23.05
C ILE A 54 -1.68 -1.00 23.50
N VAL A 55 -1.09 0.15 23.18
CA VAL A 55 0.27 0.49 23.63
C VAL A 55 0.32 0.58 25.15
N HIS A 56 -0.66 1.22 25.79
CA HIS A 56 -0.72 1.29 27.24
C HIS A 56 -0.83 -0.08 27.91
N LYS A 57 -1.65 -0.97 27.34
CA LYS A 57 -1.76 -2.37 27.79
C LYS A 57 -0.42 -3.10 27.66
N PHE A 58 0.25 -2.96 26.52
CA PHE A 58 1.59 -3.53 26.32
C PHE A 58 2.60 -2.99 27.32
N GLU A 59 2.63 -1.67 27.59
CA GLU A 59 3.56 -1.06 28.56
C GLU A 59 3.37 -1.61 29.97
N LYS A 60 2.11 -1.88 30.40
CA LYS A 60 1.83 -2.52 31.68
C LYS A 60 2.33 -3.97 31.74
N ASP A 61 2.17 -4.71 30.63
CA ASP A 61 2.45 -6.14 30.56
C ASP A 61 3.91 -6.48 30.26
N SER A 62 4.73 -5.49 29.91
CA SER A 62 6.09 -5.74 29.39
C SER A 62 7.20 -5.02 30.16
N ASN A 63 6.88 -4.05 31.00
CA ASN A 63 7.83 -3.15 31.65
C ASN A 63 8.75 -2.38 30.65
N TYR A 64 8.27 -2.19 29.38
CA TYR A 64 8.87 -1.34 28.36
C TYR A 64 8.01 -0.11 28.12
N LYS A 65 8.64 0.99 27.70
CA LYS A 65 7.94 2.18 27.20
C LYS A 65 7.91 2.17 25.67
N VAL A 66 6.91 2.79 25.09
CA VAL A 66 6.76 2.89 23.63
C VAL A 66 6.75 4.34 23.19
N LYS A 67 7.68 4.70 22.32
CA LYS A 67 7.71 5.99 21.65
C LYS A 67 7.06 5.86 20.29
N MET A 68 5.77 6.24 20.17
CA MET A 68 5.05 6.25 18.90
C MET A 68 5.43 7.46 18.05
N ILE A 69 5.76 7.22 16.79
CA ILE A 69 6.07 8.23 15.77
C ILE A 69 5.22 7.93 14.54
N GLU A 70 4.54 8.91 13.98
CA GLU A 70 3.82 8.74 12.72
C GLU A 70 4.79 8.73 11.54
N SER A 71 4.58 7.79 10.63
CA SER A 71 5.35 7.62 9.41
C SER A 71 4.43 7.12 8.31
N GLU A 72 4.60 7.62 7.11
CA GLU A 72 3.89 7.11 5.94
C GLU A 72 4.37 5.68 5.65
N ASP A 73 3.45 4.71 5.59
CA ASP A 73 3.74 3.30 5.36
C ASP A 73 4.61 3.05 4.11
N PRO A 74 4.31 3.65 2.94
CA PRO A 74 5.11 3.41 1.74
C PRO A 74 6.56 3.90 1.83
N LYS A 75 6.85 4.82 2.75
CA LYS A 75 8.21 5.38 2.97
C LYS A 75 9.01 4.67 4.06
N ALA A 76 8.41 3.71 4.77
CA ALA A 76 9.08 2.99 5.87
C ALA A 76 10.31 2.24 5.38
N GLN A 77 10.19 1.53 4.25
CA GLN A 77 11.28 0.77 3.64
C GLN A 77 12.50 1.63 3.33
N GLU A 78 12.32 2.77 2.65
CA GLU A 78 13.42 3.67 2.29
C GLU A 78 14.16 4.18 3.54
N LYS A 79 13.40 4.64 4.54
CA LYS A 79 13.97 5.16 5.79
C LYS A 79 14.74 4.11 6.56
N ILE A 80 14.23 2.88 6.62
CA ILE A 80 14.87 1.77 7.34
C ILE A 80 16.13 1.31 6.60
N LYS A 81 16.10 1.18 5.28
CA LYS A 81 17.28 0.81 4.48
C LYS A 81 18.39 1.84 4.58
N LYS A 82 18.06 3.13 4.73
CA LYS A 82 19.04 4.20 4.87
C LYS A 82 19.83 4.11 6.18
N ASP A 83 19.16 3.84 7.29
CA ASP A 83 19.80 3.64 8.61
C ASP A 83 18.96 2.73 9.52
N PRO A 84 19.17 1.41 9.42
CA PRO A 84 18.41 0.46 10.24
C PRO A 84 18.61 0.67 11.75
N SER A 85 19.78 1.12 12.16
CA SER A 85 20.17 1.22 13.59
C SER A 85 19.46 2.35 14.34
N THR A 86 19.11 3.43 13.64
CA THR A 86 18.39 4.58 14.20
C THR A 86 16.89 4.58 13.90
N ALA A 87 16.44 3.72 13.01
CA ALA A 87 15.04 3.55 12.65
C ALA A 87 14.18 2.99 13.83
N ALA A 88 12.91 2.70 13.57
CA ALA A 88 12.03 2.11 14.57
C ALA A 88 12.36 0.63 14.84
N ASP A 89 12.10 0.16 16.07
CA ASP A 89 12.15 -1.26 16.43
C ASP A 89 10.95 -2.03 15.83
N VAL A 90 9.79 -1.38 15.80
CA VAL A 90 8.55 -1.93 15.22
C VAL A 90 7.96 -0.87 14.27
N PHE A 91 7.55 -1.29 13.09
CA PHE A 91 7.07 -0.36 12.07
C PHE A 91 6.00 -0.99 11.18
N SER A 92 5.07 -0.16 10.69
CA SER A 92 4.08 -0.57 9.70
C SER A 92 4.62 -0.43 8.28
N LEU A 93 4.18 -1.32 7.38
CA LEU A 93 4.51 -1.33 5.97
C LEU A 93 3.44 -2.05 5.14
N PRO A 94 3.29 -1.73 3.86
CA PRO A 94 2.56 -2.57 2.92
C PRO A 94 3.38 -3.82 2.57
N HIS A 95 2.72 -4.94 2.31
CA HIS A 95 3.39 -6.25 2.20
C HIS A 95 4.30 -6.39 0.96
N ASP A 96 4.08 -5.65 -0.10
CA ASP A 96 4.93 -5.65 -1.30
C ASP A 96 6.37 -5.21 -1.03
N GLN A 97 6.60 -4.48 0.07
CA GLN A 97 7.93 -4.08 0.52
C GLN A 97 8.66 -5.17 1.36
N LEU A 98 7.96 -6.24 1.74
CA LEU A 98 8.47 -7.24 2.67
C LEU A 98 9.72 -7.95 2.14
N GLY A 99 9.69 -8.38 0.88
CA GLY A 99 10.78 -9.15 0.28
C GLY A 99 12.10 -8.39 0.27
N GLN A 100 12.08 -7.12 -0.10
CA GLN A 100 13.30 -6.29 -0.11
C GLN A 100 13.92 -6.12 1.28
N LEU A 101 13.10 -6.00 2.33
CA LEU A 101 13.59 -5.87 3.70
C LEU A 101 14.13 -7.20 4.25
N VAL A 102 13.57 -8.33 3.82
CA VAL A 102 14.09 -9.66 4.13
C VAL A 102 15.42 -9.90 3.41
N ASP A 103 15.47 -9.67 2.11
CA ASP A 103 16.67 -9.92 1.30
C ASP A 103 17.84 -9.00 1.70
N SER A 104 17.56 -7.80 2.22
CA SER A 104 18.57 -6.90 2.80
C SER A 104 18.97 -7.24 4.24
N GLY A 105 18.38 -8.28 4.85
CA GLY A 105 18.69 -8.71 6.21
C GLY A 105 18.15 -7.80 7.32
N VAL A 106 17.32 -6.80 7.00
CA VAL A 106 16.78 -5.84 7.99
C VAL A 106 15.76 -6.50 8.90
N ILE A 107 14.91 -7.35 8.35
CA ILE A 107 13.91 -8.10 9.12
C ILE A 107 14.20 -9.60 9.07
N GLN A 108 13.90 -10.28 10.16
CA GLN A 108 14.17 -11.69 10.35
C GLN A 108 12.87 -12.50 10.44
N GLU A 109 12.96 -13.81 10.19
CA GLU A 109 11.84 -14.73 10.43
C GLU A 109 11.31 -14.56 11.87
N ILE A 110 10.01 -14.45 12.02
CA ILE A 110 9.38 -14.28 13.33
C ILE A 110 9.42 -15.60 14.13
N PRO A 111 9.44 -15.55 15.48
CA PRO A 111 9.38 -16.76 16.30
C PRO A 111 8.13 -17.62 15.97
N GLN A 112 8.33 -18.93 15.90
CA GLN A 112 7.30 -19.90 15.46
C GLN A 112 5.95 -19.77 16.18
N LYS A 113 5.96 -19.38 17.47
CA LYS A 113 4.71 -19.18 18.23
C LYS A 113 3.80 -18.15 17.54
N TYR A 114 4.37 -17.04 17.03
CA TYR A 114 3.59 -15.99 16.37
C TYR A 114 3.14 -16.40 14.96
N SER A 115 3.96 -17.13 14.21
CA SER A 115 3.52 -17.63 12.89
C SER A 115 2.36 -18.62 13.02
N LYS A 116 2.35 -19.47 14.07
CA LYS A 116 1.19 -20.34 14.38
C LYS A 116 -0.06 -19.54 14.74
N GLU A 117 0.07 -18.48 15.53
CA GLU A 117 -1.05 -17.58 15.90
C GLU A 117 -1.61 -16.86 14.67
N ILE A 118 -0.75 -16.35 13.79
CA ILE A 118 -1.15 -15.71 12.52
C ILE A 118 -1.94 -16.68 11.65
N ASN A 119 -1.42 -17.88 11.40
CA ASN A 119 -2.10 -18.88 10.57
C ASN A 119 -3.47 -19.32 11.14
N LYS A 120 -3.61 -19.31 12.46
CA LYS A 120 -4.88 -19.64 13.14
C LYS A 120 -5.89 -18.50 13.01
N ASN A 121 -5.47 -17.26 13.28
CA ASN A 121 -6.36 -16.15 13.54
C ASN A 121 -6.63 -15.25 12.32
N GLU A 122 -5.69 -15.15 11.41
CA GLU A 122 -5.78 -14.28 10.24
C GLU A 122 -6.34 -15.03 9.02
N THR A 123 -6.89 -14.30 8.03
CA THR A 123 -7.29 -14.91 6.76
C THR A 123 -6.08 -15.49 6.04
N GLN A 124 -6.31 -16.48 5.17
CA GLN A 124 -5.25 -17.13 4.41
C GLN A 124 -4.44 -16.12 3.60
N GLN A 125 -5.11 -15.19 2.94
CA GLN A 125 -4.49 -14.16 2.12
C GLN A 125 -3.60 -13.22 2.95
N ALA A 126 -4.09 -12.82 4.14
CA ALA A 126 -3.32 -11.98 5.05
C ALA A 126 -2.08 -12.71 5.60
N ALA A 127 -2.23 -13.98 5.97
CA ALA A 127 -1.11 -14.82 6.40
C ALA A 127 -0.06 -14.96 5.27
N THR A 128 -0.51 -15.22 4.04
CA THR A 128 0.36 -15.27 2.85
C THR A 128 1.06 -13.94 2.59
N GLY A 129 0.35 -12.80 2.78
CA GLY A 129 0.93 -11.46 2.68
C GLY A 129 2.10 -11.23 3.65
N ALA A 130 2.08 -11.86 4.83
CA ALA A 130 3.15 -11.79 5.83
C ALA A 130 4.31 -12.77 5.58
N MET A 131 4.22 -13.62 4.56
CA MET A 131 5.23 -14.63 4.22
C MET A 131 6.10 -14.18 3.05
N TYR A 132 7.33 -14.68 3.03
CA TYR A 132 8.26 -14.57 1.90
C TYR A 132 9.15 -15.81 1.85
N LYS A 133 9.32 -16.42 0.67
CA LYS A 133 10.08 -17.66 0.48
C LYS A 133 9.70 -18.76 1.50
N GLY A 134 8.39 -18.93 1.71
CA GLY A 134 7.83 -19.97 2.59
C GLY A 134 7.92 -19.71 4.10
N LYS A 135 8.43 -18.57 4.56
CA LYS A 135 8.60 -18.22 5.96
C LYS A 135 7.84 -16.95 6.32
N THR A 136 7.42 -16.80 7.58
CA THR A 136 6.68 -15.64 8.07
C THR A 136 7.65 -14.61 8.67
N TYR A 137 7.54 -13.34 8.24
CA TYR A 137 8.43 -12.25 8.63
C TYR A 137 7.75 -11.07 9.31
N ALA A 138 6.41 -10.98 9.22
CA ALA A 138 5.66 -9.84 9.72
C ALA A 138 4.30 -10.26 10.27
N PHE A 139 3.57 -9.31 10.86
CA PHE A 139 2.29 -9.50 11.52
C PHE A 139 1.22 -8.74 10.74
N PRO A 140 0.23 -9.40 10.13
CA PRO A 140 -0.86 -8.73 9.43
C PRO A 140 -1.84 -8.06 10.41
N PHE A 141 -2.39 -6.90 10.03
CA PHE A 141 -3.40 -6.21 10.82
C PHE A 141 -4.54 -5.63 9.99
N GLY A 142 -4.48 -5.76 8.67
CA GLY A 142 -5.53 -5.31 7.78
C GLY A 142 -5.31 -5.78 6.36
N ILE A 143 -6.39 -5.82 5.62
CA ILE A 143 -6.42 -6.05 4.18
C ILE A 143 -6.93 -4.81 3.46
N GLU A 144 -6.52 -4.63 2.22
CA GLU A 144 -7.06 -3.60 1.34
C GLU A 144 -7.14 -4.12 -0.09
N SER A 145 -8.18 -3.73 -0.78
CA SER A 145 -8.35 -3.86 -2.21
C SER A 145 -9.10 -2.65 -2.71
N GLN A 146 -8.97 -2.34 -3.97
CA GLN A 146 -9.89 -1.41 -4.59
C GLN A 146 -11.26 -2.07 -4.72
N VAL A 147 -12.30 -1.23 -4.70
CA VAL A 147 -13.71 -1.56 -4.85
C VAL A 147 -14.34 -0.56 -5.81
N LEU A 148 -15.55 -0.85 -6.28
CA LEU A 148 -16.33 0.09 -7.07
C LEU A 148 -17.14 1.00 -6.12
N TYR A 149 -16.95 2.32 -6.24
CA TYR A 149 -17.82 3.34 -5.67
C TYR A 149 -18.82 3.79 -6.74
N TYR A 150 -20.11 3.88 -6.39
CA TYR A 150 -21.13 4.36 -7.30
C TYR A 150 -22.18 5.23 -6.62
N ASN A 151 -22.84 6.09 -7.40
CA ASN A 151 -23.91 6.94 -6.92
C ASN A 151 -25.26 6.21 -7.09
N LYS A 152 -25.88 5.80 -5.98
CA LYS A 152 -27.18 5.10 -5.93
C LYS A 152 -28.34 5.88 -6.56
N SER A 153 -28.22 7.22 -6.72
CA SER A 153 -29.22 8.02 -7.43
C SER A 153 -29.13 7.86 -8.96
N LYS A 154 -28.08 7.26 -9.49
CA LYS A 154 -27.83 7.08 -10.92
C LYS A 154 -27.75 5.62 -11.36
N LEU A 155 -27.29 4.73 -10.49
CA LEU A 155 -27.08 3.32 -10.76
C LEU A 155 -27.66 2.49 -9.62
N SER A 156 -28.35 1.41 -9.94
CA SER A 156 -28.77 0.40 -8.96
C SER A 156 -27.64 -0.58 -8.66
N ALA A 157 -27.82 -1.45 -7.66
CA ALA A 157 -26.88 -2.52 -7.35
C ALA A 157 -26.73 -3.52 -8.50
N ASP A 158 -27.80 -3.78 -9.24
CA ASP A 158 -27.77 -4.68 -10.41
C ASP A 158 -27.03 -4.04 -11.59
N ASP A 159 -27.13 -2.71 -11.77
CA ASP A 159 -26.44 -2.00 -12.84
C ASP A 159 -24.91 -2.04 -12.72
N VAL A 160 -24.41 -2.16 -11.51
CA VAL A 160 -22.96 -2.11 -11.24
C VAL A 160 -22.27 -3.48 -11.26
N THR A 161 -22.98 -4.52 -11.69
CA THR A 161 -22.40 -5.86 -11.85
C THR A 161 -21.59 -6.02 -13.14
N SER A 162 -21.81 -5.15 -14.15
CA SER A 162 -21.11 -5.16 -15.45
C SER A 162 -20.67 -3.76 -15.84
N TYR A 163 -19.43 -3.64 -16.30
CA TYR A 163 -18.86 -2.40 -16.84
C TYR A 163 -19.67 -1.86 -18.01
N GLU A 164 -20.12 -2.75 -18.90
CA GLU A 164 -20.93 -2.39 -20.09
C GLU A 164 -22.29 -1.84 -19.68
N THR A 165 -22.91 -2.40 -18.64
CA THR A 165 -24.16 -1.87 -18.09
C THR A 165 -23.96 -0.49 -17.47
N ILE A 166 -22.89 -0.30 -16.70
CA ILE A 166 -22.53 1.00 -16.12
C ILE A 166 -22.40 2.05 -17.23
N THR A 167 -21.58 1.76 -18.24
CA THR A 167 -21.23 2.74 -19.29
C THR A 167 -22.37 2.98 -20.30
N SER A 168 -23.33 2.08 -20.41
CA SER A 168 -24.54 2.28 -21.21
C SER A 168 -25.61 3.14 -20.52
N LYS A 169 -25.70 3.07 -19.18
CA LYS A 169 -26.70 3.78 -18.39
C LYS A 169 -26.21 5.10 -17.79
N ALA A 170 -24.92 5.19 -17.50
CA ALA A 170 -24.31 6.32 -16.82
C ALA A 170 -22.84 6.44 -17.21
N THR A 171 -21.99 6.95 -16.30
CA THR A 171 -20.57 7.18 -16.58
C THR A 171 -19.66 6.46 -15.58
N PHE A 172 -18.62 5.83 -16.11
CA PHE A 172 -17.53 5.25 -15.35
C PHE A 172 -16.27 6.12 -15.48
N GLY A 173 -15.65 6.44 -14.37
CA GLY A 173 -14.45 7.25 -14.33
C GLY A 173 -13.19 6.45 -14.02
N ALA A 174 -12.14 6.58 -14.84
CA ALA A 174 -10.82 6.02 -14.55
C ALA A 174 -9.68 6.94 -15.04
N LYS A 175 -8.46 6.68 -14.57
CA LYS A 175 -7.26 7.49 -14.88
C LYS A 175 -6.42 6.81 -15.95
N PHE A 176 -6.75 7.02 -17.22
CA PHE A 176 -6.04 6.39 -18.33
C PHE A 176 -5.04 7.30 -19.03
N LYS A 177 -5.19 8.64 -18.95
CA LYS A 177 -4.16 9.57 -19.46
C LYS A 177 -2.89 9.57 -18.60
N GLN A 178 -3.08 9.45 -17.29
CA GLN A 178 -2.02 9.31 -16.30
C GLN A 178 -2.35 8.08 -15.47
N VAL A 179 -1.92 6.92 -15.94
CA VAL A 179 -2.29 5.64 -15.35
C VAL A 179 -1.73 5.50 -13.94
N ASN A 180 -2.58 5.06 -13.03
CA ASN A 180 -2.15 4.42 -11.80
C ASN A 180 -2.06 2.90 -12.06
N ALA A 181 -0.86 2.37 -12.16
CA ALA A 181 -0.66 0.94 -12.44
C ALA A 181 -1.30 0.04 -11.39
N TYR A 182 -1.41 0.48 -10.13
CA TYR A 182 -2.10 -0.26 -9.08
C TYR A 182 -3.59 -0.50 -9.41
N ALA A 183 -4.24 0.47 -10.06
CA ALA A 183 -5.64 0.34 -10.47
C ALA A 183 -5.82 -0.39 -11.81
N THR A 184 -4.93 -0.14 -12.78
CA THR A 184 -5.17 -0.51 -14.17
C THR A 184 -4.44 -1.80 -14.60
N ALA A 185 -3.24 -2.07 -14.06
CA ALA A 185 -2.48 -3.27 -14.40
C ALA A 185 -3.22 -4.60 -14.09
N PRO A 186 -4.08 -4.69 -13.06
CA PRO A 186 -4.84 -5.92 -12.82
C PRO A 186 -5.78 -6.35 -13.95
N LEU A 187 -6.08 -5.50 -14.94
CA LEU A 187 -6.81 -5.89 -16.14
C LEU A 187 -6.14 -7.07 -16.88
N PHE A 188 -4.81 -7.14 -16.87
CA PHE A 188 -4.09 -8.30 -17.43
C PHE A 188 -4.37 -9.60 -16.67
N TYR A 189 -4.55 -9.52 -15.35
CA TYR A 189 -4.89 -10.73 -14.56
C TYR A 189 -6.33 -11.16 -14.76
N SER A 190 -7.20 -10.24 -15.18
CA SER A 190 -8.58 -10.55 -15.53
C SER A 190 -8.69 -11.46 -16.76
N VAL A 191 -7.73 -11.36 -17.68
CA VAL A 191 -7.63 -12.23 -18.88
C VAL A 191 -6.69 -13.45 -18.68
N GLY A 192 -6.24 -13.69 -17.45
CA GLY A 192 -5.43 -14.87 -17.10
C GLY A 192 -3.92 -14.68 -17.13
N ASP A 193 -3.42 -13.49 -17.45
CA ASP A 193 -1.99 -13.19 -17.36
C ASP A 193 -1.53 -13.15 -15.89
N THR A 194 -0.21 -13.27 -15.69
CA THR A 194 0.40 -13.32 -14.35
C THR A 194 1.48 -12.27 -14.17
N LEU A 195 1.76 -11.94 -12.91
CA LEU A 195 2.90 -11.12 -12.49
C LEU A 195 3.77 -11.94 -11.56
N PHE A 196 5.03 -12.17 -11.96
CA PHE A 196 5.99 -13.02 -11.25
C PHE A 196 5.46 -14.44 -11.00
N GLY A 197 4.85 -15.03 -12.04
CA GLY A 197 4.27 -16.34 -11.99
C GLY A 197 3.01 -16.45 -11.15
N LYS A 198 2.55 -17.66 -10.90
CA LYS A 198 1.30 -17.94 -10.19
C LYS A 198 1.30 -17.48 -8.73
N ASN A 199 2.47 -17.48 -8.08
CA ASN A 199 2.61 -17.19 -6.65
C ASN A 199 3.23 -15.81 -6.39
N GLY A 200 3.54 -15.02 -7.44
CA GLY A 200 4.18 -13.71 -7.28
C GLY A 200 5.65 -13.75 -6.82
N GLU A 201 6.33 -14.88 -6.98
CA GLU A 201 7.71 -15.08 -6.53
C GLU A 201 8.65 -15.57 -7.66
N ASP A 202 8.16 -15.70 -8.91
CA ASP A 202 8.97 -16.06 -10.07
C ASP A 202 9.62 -14.81 -10.69
N ALA A 203 10.91 -14.65 -10.47
CA ALA A 203 11.68 -13.51 -10.98
C ALA A 203 11.76 -13.42 -12.53
N LYS A 204 11.14 -14.36 -13.27
CA LYS A 204 11.03 -14.28 -14.73
C LYS A 204 10.10 -13.16 -15.24
N GLY A 205 9.40 -12.47 -14.35
CA GLY A 205 8.60 -11.31 -14.69
C GLY A 205 7.13 -11.62 -14.99
N THR A 206 6.59 -10.97 -16.02
CA THR A 206 5.23 -11.16 -16.50
C THR A 206 5.19 -12.09 -17.72
N ASN A 207 3.97 -12.45 -18.13
CA ASN A 207 3.69 -13.12 -19.39
C ASN A 207 2.69 -12.32 -20.25
N TRP A 208 2.74 -10.99 -20.20
CA TRP A 208 1.80 -10.11 -20.90
C TRP A 208 2.01 -10.06 -22.41
N GLY A 209 3.16 -10.50 -22.91
CA GLY A 209 3.54 -10.53 -24.33
C GLY A 209 2.84 -11.63 -25.13
N ASN A 210 1.50 -11.68 -25.07
CA ASN A 210 0.64 -12.64 -25.74
C ASN A 210 -0.65 -11.97 -26.28
N ASP A 211 -1.54 -12.76 -26.91
CA ASP A 211 -2.78 -12.23 -27.49
C ASP A 211 -3.79 -11.72 -26.44
N ALA A 212 -3.82 -12.32 -25.25
CA ALA A 212 -4.66 -11.86 -24.16
C ALA A 212 -4.21 -10.47 -23.67
N GLY A 213 -2.90 -10.26 -23.47
CA GLY A 213 -2.35 -8.95 -23.12
C GLY A 213 -2.59 -7.90 -24.21
N VAL A 214 -2.47 -8.28 -25.49
CA VAL A 214 -2.81 -7.37 -26.62
C VAL A 214 -4.28 -6.94 -26.54
N SER A 215 -5.21 -7.87 -26.20
CA SER A 215 -6.64 -7.54 -26.08
C SER A 215 -6.92 -6.55 -24.93
N VAL A 216 -6.16 -6.59 -23.84
CA VAL A 216 -6.24 -5.57 -22.78
C VAL A 216 -5.85 -4.18 -23.30
N LEU A 217 -4.73 -4.06 -24.05
CA LEU A 217 -4.33 -2.79 -24.61
C LEU A 217 -5.34 -2.24 -25.64
N LYS A 218 -5.94 -3.11 -26.45
CA LYS A 218 -7.04 -2.73 -27.38
C LYS A 218 -8.25 -2.21 -26.62
N TRP A 219 -8.64 -2.89 -25.55
CA TRP A 219 -9.75 -2.44 -24.70
C TRP A 219 -9.45 -1.07 -24.08
N ILE A 220 -8.25 -0.83 -23.54
CA ILE A 220 -7.85 0.47 -23.00
C ILE A 220 -7.90 1.57 -24.07
N ALA A 221 -7.39 1.30 -25.26
CA ALA A 221 -7.40 2.26 -26.36
C ALA A 221 -8.83 2.60 -26.80
N SER A 222 -9.74 1.62 -26.81
CA SER A 222 -11.14 1.78 -27.20
C SER A 222 -11.94 2.72 -26.29
N GLN A 223 -11.48 2.89 -25.03
CA GLN A 223 -12.19 3.75 -24.06
C GLN A 223 -12.19 5.24 -24.46
N LYS A 224 -11.30 5.67 -25.34
CA LYS A 224 -11.40 7.02 -25.94
C LYS A 224 -12.70 7.29 -26.67
N GLY A 225 -13.26 6.27 -27.33
CA GLY A 225 -14.52 6.35 -28.08
C GLY A 225 -15.76 5.98 -27.26
N ASN A 226 -15.59 5.56 -26.01
CA ASN A 226 -16.71 5.15 -25.16
C ASN A 226 -17.38 6.38 -24.52
N ALA A 227 -18.60 6.69 -24.91
CA ALA A 227 -19.36 7.83 -24.38
C ALA A 227 -19.66 7.73 -22.87
N GLY A 228 -19.72 6.51 -22.34
CA GLY A 228 -19.89 6.24 -20.90
C GLY A 228 -18.61 6.30 -20.09
N PHE A 229 -17.46 6.54 -20.74
CA PHE A 229 -16.16 6.63 -20.06
C PHE A 229 -15.70 8.08 -19.87
N VAL A 230 -15.27 8.41 -18.64
CA VAL A 230 -14.70 9.72 -18.29
C VAL A 230 -13.27 9.55 -17.80
N ASN A 231 -12.31 10.15 -18.50
CA ASN A 231 -10.95 10.17 -18.00
C ASN A 231 -10.81 11.13 -16.80
N LEU A 232 -10.33 10.60 -15.71
CA LEU A 232 -10.08 11.33 -14.46
C LEU A 232 -8.61 11.74 -14.31
N ASP A 233 -8.35 12.67 -13.40
CA ASP A 233 -7.04 12.99 -12.82
C ASP A 233 -7.15 13.05 -11.28
N ASP A 234 -6.01 13.13 -10.58
CA ASP A 234 -5.99 13.07 -9.11
C ASP A 234 -6.76 14.20 -8.43
N ASN A 235 -6.94 15.33 -9.11
CA ASN A 235 -7.55 16.53 -8.54
C ASN A 235 -9.07 16.58 -8.74
N ASN A 236 -9.62 15.80 -9.68
CA ASN A 236 -11.03 15.96 -10.09
C ASN A 236 -11.95 14.78 -9.79
N VAL A 237 -11.44 13.65 -9.28
CA VAL A 237 -12.24 12.44 -9.01
C VAL A 237 -13.46 12.77 -8.15
N MET A 238 -13.24 13.34 -6.96
CA MET A 238 -14.33 13.61 -6.01
C MET A 238 -15.25 14.73 -6.46
N SER A 239 -14.74 15.76 -7.15
CA SER A 239 -15.61 16.81 -7.69
C SER A 239 -16.53 16.30 -8.79
N LYS A 240 -16.01 15.50 -9.74
CA LYS A 240 -16.81 14.89 -10.81
C LYS A 240 -17.80 13.83 -10.30
N PHE A 241 -17.45 13.12 -9.24
CA PHE A 241 -18.37 12.21 -8.58
C PHE A 241 -19.48 12.97 -7.85
N GLY A 242 -19.13 14.06 -7.16
CA GLY A 242 -20.07 14.90 -6.42
C GLY A 242 -21.02 15.70 -7.29
N ASP A 243 -20.57 16.23 -8.45
CA ASP A 243 -21.42 16.98 -9.39
C ASP A 243 -22.22 16.03 -10.33
N GLY A 244 -21.91 14.73 -10.26
CA GLY A 244 -22.61 13.68 -11.00
C GLY A 244 -22.19 13.54 -12.46
N SER A 245 -21.12 14.18 -12.92
CA SER A 245 -20.54 13.94 -14.24
C SER A 245 -19.83 12.58 -14.32
N VAL A 246 -19.50 11.99 -13.17
CA VAL A 246 -19.09 10.58 -13.02
C VAL A 246 -20.03 9.88 -12.05
N ALA A 247 -20.64 8.78 -12.49
CA ALA A 247 -21.56 8.00 -11.68
C ALA A 247 -20.89 6.88 -10.87
N SER A 248 -19.74 6.40 -11.32
CA SER A 248 -18.95 5.36 -10.65
C SER A 248 -17.46 5.48 -10.94
N PHE A 249 -16.64 5.00 -10.02
CA PHE A 249 -15.19 4.91 -10.18
C PHE A 249 -14.61 3.86 -9.22
N GLU A 250 -13.43 3.35 -9.55
CA GLU A 250 -12.70 2.39 -8.74
C GLU A 250 -11.69 3.09 -7.84
N SER A 251 -11.71 2.75 -6.56
CA SER A 251 -10.70 3.20 -5.59
C SER A 251 -10.68 2.32 -4.34
N GLY A 252 -9.71 2.56 -3.46
CA GLY A 252 -9.58 1.81 -2.22
C GLY A 252 -10.28 2.46 -1.03
N PRO A 253 -10.13 1.85 0.17
CA PRO A 253 -10.76 2.33 1.41
C PRO A 253 -10.39 3.76 1.81
N TRP A 254 -9.27 4.27 1.32
CA TRP A 254 -8.79 5.65 1.59
C TRP A 254 -9.70 6.74 1.04
N ASP A 255 -10.49 6.45 0.00
CA ASP A 255 -11.41 7.42 -0.62
C ASP A 255 -12.84 7.35 -0.08
N TYR A 256 -13.16 6.38 0.80
CA TYR A 256 -14.52 6.14 1.26
C TYR A 256 -15.20 7.37 1.88
N GLU A 257 -14.53 8.06 2.81
CA GLU A 257 -15.11 9.24 3.45
C GLU A 257 -15.26 10.42 2.49
N ALA A 258 -14.30 10.58 1.57
CA ALA A 258 -14.37 11.62 0.56
C ALA A 258 -15.51 11.35 -0.44
N ALA A 259 -15.68 10.10 -0.88
CA ALA A 259 -16.78 9.68 -1.73
C ALA A 259 -18.14 9.86 -1.04
N GLN A 260 -18.21 9.48 0.25
CA GLN A 260 -19.43 9.66 1.05
C GLN A 260 -19.80 11.15 1.22
N LYS A 261 -18.80 12.02 1.39
CA LYS A 261 -19.01 13.45 1.45
C LYS A 261 -19.46 14.04 0.11
N ALA A 262 -18.94 13.50 -1.01
CA ALA A 262 -19.23 14.00 -2.35
C ALA A 262 -20.71 13.80 -2.75
N VAL A 263 -21.28 12.62 -2.52
CA VAL A 263 -22.65 12.28 -2.97
C VAL A 263 -23.65 12.15 -1.81
N GLY A 264 -23.20 12.24 -0.58
CA GLY A 264 -24.02 12.01 0.63
C GLY A 264 -24.07 10.52 1.03
N LYS A 265 -24.13 10.27 2.35
CA LYS A 265 -24.08 8.93 2.92
C LYS A 265 -25.10 7.97 2.32
N ASN A 266 -26.32 8.42 2.08
CA ASN A 266 -27.42 7.57 1.59
C ASN A 266 -27.29 7.24 0.08
N ASN A 267 -26.55 8.06 -0.66
CA ASN A 267 -26.36 7.90 -2.10
C ASN A 267 -25.06 7.17 -2.47
N LEU A 268 -24.13 7.01 -1.53
CA LEU A 268 -22.93 6.22 -1.79
C LEU A 268 -23.26 4.74 -1.79
N GLY A 269 -22.92 4.04 -2.88
CA GLY A 269 -22.86 2.59 -2.97
C GLY A 269 -21.43 2.11 -3.08
N VAL A 270 -21.16 0.93 -2.53
CA VAL A 270 -19.86 0.24 -2.63
C VAL A 270 -20.12 -1.19 -3.08
N ALA A 271 -19.42 -1.63 -4.12
CA ALA A 271 -19.55 -2.97 -4.67
C ALA A 271 -18.17 -3.58 -4.97
N VAL A 272 -18.14 -4.88 -5.19
CA VAL A 272 -16.98 -5.55 -5.81
C VAL A 272 -16.80 -5.01 -7.24
N TYR A 273 -15.64 -5.26 -7.83
CA TYR A 273 -15.40 -4.92 -9.22
C TYR A 273 -16.39 -5.62 -10.14
N PRO A 274 -16.88 -4.92 -11.19
CA PRO A 274 -17.81 -5.50 -12.16
C PRO A 274 -17.14 -6.54 -13.05
N THR A 275 -17.94 -7.32 -13.78
CA THR A 275 -17.45 -8.00 -14.97
C THR A 275 -17.18 -6.98 -16.08
N ILE A 276 -16.35 -7.37 -17.05
CA ILE A 276 -15.90 -6.54 -18.17
C ILE A 276 -15.74 -7.41 -19.41
N ASN A 277 -16.14 -6.90 -20.57
CA ASN A 277 -15.96 -7.59 -21.83
C ASN A 277 -14.63 -7.21 -22.48
N ILE A 278 -13.70 -8.15 -22.56
CA ILE A 278 -12.44 -7.98 -23.28
C ILE A 278 -12.42 -8.97 -24.44
N ASN A 279 -12.34 -8.45 -25.67
CA ASN A 279 -12.32 -9.24 -26.91
C ASN A 279 -13.49 -10.23 -27.06
N GLY A 280 -14.72 -9.80 -26.69
CA GLY A 280 -15.92 -10.63 -26.77
C GLY A 280 -16.10 -11.66 -25.65
N GLN A 281 -15.20 -11.69 -24.68
CA GLN A 281 -15.30 -12.55 -23.51
C GLN A 281 -15.62 -11.71 -22.26
N GLU A 282 -16.69 -12.09 -21.56
CA GLU A 282 -16.98 -11.53 -20.23
C GLU A 282 -16.03 -12.15 -19.20
N VAL A 283 -15.28 -11.32 -18.51
CA VAL A 283 -14.33 -11.74 -17.47
C VAL A 283 -14.56 -10.96 -16.18
N GLN A 284 -14.33 -11.58 -15.04
CA GLN A 284 -14.33 -10.88 -13.76
C GLN A 284 -13.11 -9.94 -13.68
N GLN A 285 -13.38 -8.65 -13.55
CA GLN A 285 -12.29 -7.69 -13.35
C GLN A 285 -11.62 -7.94 -12.00
N LYS A 286 -10.27 -7.93 -12.00
CA LYS A 286 -9.47 -8.14 -10.80
C LYS A 286 -8.83 -6.86 -10.30
N ALA A 287 -8.53 -6.84 -9.00
CA ALA A 287 -7.72 -5.82 -8.35
C ALA A 287 -6.50 -6.43 -7.67
N PHE A 288 -5.56 -5.62 -7.21
CA PHE A 288 -4.56 -6.08 -6.26
C PHE A 288 -5.16 -6.22 -4.86
N LEU A 289 -4.77 -7.30 -4.17
CA LEU A 289 -4.97 -7.45 -2.74
C LEU A 289 -3.72 -6.97 -2.00
N GLY A 290 -3.86 -5.94 -1.19
CA GLY A 290 -2.86 -5.43 -0.28
C GLY A 290 -3.03 -6.01 1.13
N VAL A 291 -1.92 -6.20 1.84
CA VAL A 291 -1.92 -6.59 3.26
C VAL A 291 -1.09 -5.57 4.03
N LYS A 292 -1.67 -5.02 5.08
CA LYS A 292 -0.97 -4.12 6.00
C LYS A 292 -0.30 -4.91 7.09
N LEU A 293 0.99 -4.65 7.30
CA LEU A 293 1.85 -5.43 8.18
C LEU A 293 2.51 -4.55 9.24
N TYR A 294 2.83 -5.15 10.40
CA TYR A 294 3.88 -4.70 11.31
C TYR A 294 5.06 -5.65 11.25
N ALA A 295 6.27 -5.11 11.12
CA ALA A 295 7.51 -5.86 11.15
C ALA A 295 8.43 -5.38 12.27
N VAL A 296 9.40 -6.22 12.64
CA VAL A 296 10.40 -5.95 13.68
C VAL A 296 11.77 -5.77 13.04
N ASN A 297 12.36 -4.58 13.25
CA ASN A 297 13.74 -4.29 12.94
C ASN A 297 14.59 -4.54 14.18
N GLN A 298 15.51 -5.50 14.11
CA GLN A 298 16.35 -5.89 15.25
C GLN A 298 17.57 -4.97 15.44
N ALA A 299 17.97 -4.20 14.44
CA ALA A 299 19.18 -3.38 14.47
C ALA A 299 19.24 -2.37 15.63
N PRO A 300 18.12 -1.63 15.98
CA PRO A 300 18.16 -0.71 17.12
C PRO A 300 18.40 -1.39 18.47
N SER A 301 18.12 -2.69 18.56
CA SER A 301 18.31 -3.48 19.78
C SER A 301 19.78 -3.82 20.07
N LYS A 302 20.68 -3.65 19.09
CA LYS A 302 22.14 -3.94 19.24
C LYS A 302 22.41 -5.31 19.89
N GLY A 303 21.65 -6.33 19.51
CA GLY A 303 21.77 -7.69 20.05
C GLY A 303 21.10 -7.92 21.42
N ASN A 304 20.38 -6.93 21.97
CA ASN A 304 19.64 -7.13 23.23
C ASN A 304 18.40 -8.02 22.98
N THR A 305 18.51 -9.30 23.32
CA THR A 305 17.47 -10.32 23.08
C THR A 305 16.16 -10.04 23.81
N LYS A 306 16.20 -9.41 24.99
CA LYS A 306 14.99 -9.01 25.75
C LYS A 306 14.24 -7.90 25.03
N ARG A 307 14.94 -6.92 24.46
CA ARG A 307 14.35 -5.83 23.66
C ARG A 307 13.76 -6.38 22.36
N ILE A 308 14.47 -7.30 21.69
CA ILE A 308 13.97 -7.98 20.49
C ILE A 308 12.67 -8.75 20.80
N ALA A 309 12.66 -9.54 21.89
CA ALA A 309 11.48 -10.28 22.31
C ALA A 309 10.29 -9.35 22.67
N ALA A 310 10.56 -8.21 23.32
CA ALA A 310 9.57 -7.20 23.61
C ALA A 310 9.02 -6.52 22.34
N SER A 311 9.86 -6.30 21.33
CA SER A 311 9.44 -5.76 20.03
C SER A 311 8.50 -6.72 19.28
N TYR A 312 8.79 -8.02 19.26
CA TYR A 312 7.86 -9.04 18.74
C TYR A 312 6.56 -9.11 19.53
N LYS A 313 6.62 -9.03 20.86
CA LYS A 313 5.42 -8.96 21.70
C LYS A 313 4.58 -7.73 21.39
N LEU A 314 5.21 -6.55 21.21
CA LEU A 314 4.52 -5.32 20.80
C LEU A 314 3.82 -5.49 19.44
N ALA A 315 4.52 -6.03 18.43
CA ALA A 315 3.94 -6.29 17.12
C ALA A 315 2.69 -7.18 17.22
N SER A 316 2.72 -8.25 18.03
CA SER A 316 1.56 -9.12 18.30
C SER A 316 0.40 -8.37 18.98
N TYR A 317 0.68 -7.44 19.89
CA TYR A 317 -0.38 -6.59 20.51
C TYR A 317 -1.02 -5.65 19.48
N LEU A 318 -0.21 -5.00 18.63
CA LEU A 318 -0.67 -4.06 17.61
C LEU A 318 -1.56 -4.74 16.54
N THR A 319 -1.43 -6.06 16.36
CA THR A 319 -2.14 -6.84 15.35
C THR A 319 -3.18 -7.80 15.95
N SER A 320 -3.41 -7.73 17.26
CA SER A 320 -4.43 -8.52 17.94
C SER A 320 -5.84 -8.20 17.45
N ALA A 321 -6.80 -9.11 17.64
CA ALA A 321 -8.21 -8.88 17.30
C ALA A 321 -8.74 -7.58 17.93
N GLU A 322 -8.44 -7.33 19.21
CA GLU A 322 -8.80 -6.08 19.92
C GLU A 322 -8.25 -4.84 19.20
N SER A 323 -6.97 -4.89 18.79
CA SER A 323 -6.36 -3.77 18.07
C SER A 323 -6.97 -3.55 16.70
N GLN A 324 -7.18 -4.62 15.92
CA GLN A 324 -7.80 -4.54 14.61
C GLN A 324 -9.23 -3.99 14.68
N GLU A 325 -10.02 -4.41 15.68
CA GLU A 325 -11.36 -3.87 15.92
C GLU A 325 -11.31 -2.37 16.26
N ASN A 326 -10.37 -1.94 17.11
CA ASN A 326 -10.17 -0.53 17.44
C ASN A 326 -9.75 0.28 16.19
N GLN A 327 -8.87 -0.26 15.33
CA GLN A 327 -8.50 0.40 14.07
C GLN A 327 -9.73 0.56 13.16
N PHE A 328 -10.56 -0.47 13.02
CA PHE A 328 -11.75 -0.43 12.19
C PHE A 328 -12.79 0.58 12.71
N LYS A 329 -13.05 0.61 14.02
CA LYS A 329 -14.01 1.53 14.64
C LYS A 329 -13.53 2.99 14.69
N THR A 330 -12.25 3.24 14.48
CA THR A 330 -11.70 4.61 14.54
C THR A 330 -12.00 5.35 13.24
N LYS A 331 -12.78 6.42 13.33
CA LYS A 331 -13.16 7.26 12.20
C LYS A 331 -11.91 7.72 11.42
N GLY A 332 -11.96 7.64 10.10
CA GLY A 332 -10.89 8.04 9.19
C GLY A 332 -9.76 7.02 9.04
N ARG A 333 -9.83 5.87 9.75
CA ARG A 333 -8.83 4.82 9.58
C ARG A 333 -9.14 3.88 8.41
N ASN A 334 -10.38 3.50 8.25
CA ASN A 334 -10.88 2.62 7.17
C ASN A 334 -10.00 1.36 6.95
N ILE A 335 -9.42 0.81 8.04
CA ILE A 335 -8.60 -0.40 8.00
C ILE A 335 -9.52 -1.59 8.10
N ILE A 336 -9.64 -2.36 7.01
CA ILE A 336 -10.45 -3.57 6.99
C ILE A 336 -9.67 -4.68 7.71
N PRO A 337 -10.23 -5.29 8.78
CA PRO A 337 -9.49 -6.26 9.58
C PRO A 337 -9.08 -7.48 8.75
N SER A 338 -7.89 -8.00 9.02
CA SER A 338 -7.43 -9.30 8.49
C SER A 338 -7.80 -10.47 9.40
N ASN A 339 -8.15 -10.20 10.66
CA ASN A 339 -8.51 -11.22 11.67
C ASN A 339 -9.91 -11.78 11.42
N LYS A 340 -9.99 -13.12 11.33
CA LYS A 340 -11.24 -13.86 11.04
C LYS A 340 -12.36 -13.56 12.03
N THR A 341 -12.04 -13.45 13.32
CA THR A 341 -13.04 -13.17 14.37
C THR A 341 -13.59 -11.76 14.21
N VAL A 342 -12.72 -10.77 13.95
CA VAL A 342 -13.13 -9.38 13.77
C VAL A 342 -13.94 -9.20 12.49
N GLN A 343 -13.55 -9.84 11.38
CA GLN A 343 -14.34 -9.83 10.14
C GLN A 343 -15.78 -10.36 10.35
N ASN A 344 -15.94 -11.33 11.27
CA ASN A 344 -17.23 -11.90 11.60
C ASN A 344 -18.04 -11.11 12.63
N SER A 345 -17.54 -10.00 13.17
CA SER A 345 -18.28 -9.14 14.10
C SER A 345 -19.43 -8.40 13.38
N ASP A 346 -20.50 -8.09 14.12
CA ASP A 346 -21.65 -7.36 13.59
C ASP A 346 -21.24 -5.97 13.04
N THR A 347 -20.29 -5.33 13.69
CA THR A 347 -19.76 -4.01 13.24
C THR A 347 -19.17 -4.08 11.86
N VAL A 348 -18.43 -5.14 11.52
CA VAL A 348 -17.81 -5.33 10.21
C VAL A 348 -18.82 -5.86 9.20
N LYS A 349 -19.69 -6.82 9.60
CA LYS A 349 -20.73 -7.39 8.72
C LYS A 349 -21.73 -6.35 8.21
N ASN A 350 -22.02 -5.33 9.00
CA ASN A 350 -22.97 -4.27 8.64
C ASN A 350 -22.32 -3.07 7.97
N HIS A 351 -21.03 -3.15 7.58
CA HIS A 351 -20.32 -2.05 6.97
C HIS A 351 -20.08 -2.31 5.48
N GLU A 352 -20.75 -1.57 4.59
CA GLU A 352 -20.78 -1.80 3.13
C GLU A 352 -19.36 -1.86 2.51
N LEU A 353 -18.48 -0.91 2.84
CA LEU A 353 -17.09 -0.94 2.38
C LEU A 353 -16.35 -2.19 2.85
N ALA A 354 -16.51 -2.56 4.12
CA ALA A 354 -15.79 -3.73 4.66
C ALA A 354 -16.23 -5.01 3.96
N GLN A 355 -17.54 -5.18 3.72
CA GLN A 355 -18.05 -6.35 3.00
C GLN A 355 -17.52 -6.41 1.57
N ALA A 356 -17.50 -5.29 0.84
CA ALA A 356 -16.96 -5.25 -0.52
C ALA A 356 -15.46 -5.63 -0.55
N VAL A 357 -14.63 -5.05 0.35
CA VAL A 357 -13.19 -5.38 0.43
C VAL A 357 -12.96 -6.83 0.87
N ILE A 358 -13.72 -7.34 1.83
CA ILE A 358 -13.63 -8.74 2.27
C ILE A 358 -14.01 -9.68 1.13
N GLN A 359 -15.08 -9.37 0.37
CA GLN A 359 -15.48 -10.16 -0.78
C GLN A 359 -14.42 -10.12 -1.88
N MET A 360 -13.86 -8.95 -2.22
CA MET A 360 -12.72 -8.84 -3.14
C MET A 360 -11.55 -9.72 -2.69
N GLY A 361 -11.22 -9.72 -1.40
CA GLY A 361 -10.13 -10.52 -0.84
C GLY A 361 -10.44 -12.00 -0.61
N SER A 362 -11.67 -12.46 -0.85
CA SER A 362 -12.09 -13.83 -0.53
C SER A 362 -11.67 -14.87 -1.55
N SER A 363 -11.45 -14.46 -2.81
CA SER A 363 -11.16 -15.35 -3.94
C SER A 363 -10.11 -14.77 -4.88
N SER A 364 -9.33 -15.65 -5.51
CA SER A 364 -8.46 -15.31 -6.64
C SER A 364 -9.24 -14.89 -7.90
N ASP A 365 -10.56 -15.02 -7.91
CA ASP A 365 -11.39 -14.53 -9.01
C ASP A 365 -11.47 -13.00 -8.99
N TYR A 366 -11.41 -12.38 -7.80
CA TYR A 366 -11.49 -10.93 -7.63
C TYR A 366 -10.14 -10.24 -7.45
N THR A 367 -9.15 -10.93 -6.89
CA THR A 367 -7.87 -10.28 -6.57
C THR A 367 -6.66 -11.14 -6.83
N VAL A 368 -5.54 -10.45 -7.04
CA VAL A 368 -4.19 -11.01 -7.06
C VAL A 368 -3.40 -10.38 -5.91
N VAL A 369 -2.77 -11.22 -5.09
CA VAL A 369 -1.88 -10.74 -4.02
C VAL A 369 -0.67 -10.07 -4.67
N MET A 370 -0.37 -8.82 -4.27
CA MET A 370 0.80 -8.11 -4.81
C MET A 370 2.08 -8.89 -4.56
N PRO A 371 2.95 -9.04 -5.56
CA PRO A 371 4.28 -9.63 -5.40
C PRO A 371 5.17 -8.82 -4.45
N LYS A 372 6.20 -9.48 -3.91
CA LYS A 372 7.13 -8.90 -2.93
C LYS A 372 8.55 -8.76 -3.47
N LEU A 373 8.74 -8.94 -4.77
CA LEU A 373 10.05 -8.90 -5.43
C LEU A 373 10.54 -7.47 -5.65
N ASN A 374 11.86 -7.32 -5.73
CA ASN A 374 12.51 -6.01 -5.99
C ASN A 374 12.05 -5.38 -7.30
N GLN A 375 11.77 -6.20 -8.29
CA GLN A 375 11.29 -5.79 -9.62
C GLN A 375 9.95 -5.03 -9.60
N MET A 376 9.22 -5.05 -8.48
CA MET A 376 7.97 -4.29 -8.37
C MET A 376 8.14 -2.79 -8.60
N SER A 377 9.30 -2.22 -8.28
CA SER A 377 9.58 -0.80 -8.59
C SER A 377 9.60 -0.52 -10.09
N THR A 378 10.25 -1.39 -10.86
CA THR A 378 10.28 -1.34 -12.33
C THR A 378 8.89 -1.59 -12.91
N PHE A 379 8.18 -2.61 -12.37
CA PHE A 379 6.82 -2.91 -12.77
C PHE A 379 5.90 -1.70 -12.67
N TRP A 380 5.86 -0.99 -11.55
CA TRP A 380 5.00 0.17 -11.37
C TRP A 380 5.25 1.25 -12.41
N THR A 381 6.52 1.53 -12.68
CA THR A 381 6.90 2.62 -13.60
C THR A 381 6.62 2.28 -15.05
N GLU A 382 7.05 1.10 -15.50
CA GLU A 382 6.98 0.73 -16.91
C GLU A 382 5.58 0.32 -17.35
N SER A 383 4.83 -0.41 -16.50
CA SER A 383 3.44 -0.76 -16.81
C SER A 383 2.57 0.49 -16.90
N ALA A 384 2.73 1.47 -16.00
CA ALA A 384 2.01 2.73 -16.06
C ALA A 384 2.28 3.49 -17.37
N ALA A 385 3.54 3.49 -17.83
CA ALA A 385 3.93 4.13 -19.10
C ALA A 385 3.27 3.45 -20.31
N ILE A 386 3.33 2.12 -20.41
CA ILE A 386 2.71 1.35 -21.51
C ILE A 386 1.20 1.62 -21.56
N LEU A 387 0.51 1.52 -20.43
CA LEU A 387 -0.94 1.70 -20.33
C LEU A 387 -1.36 3.14 -20.72
N SER A 388 -0.64 4.14 -20.19
CA SER A 388 -0.87 5.55 -20.50
C SER A 388 -0.59 5.86 -21.98
N ASP A 389 0.54 5.38 -22.52
CA ASP A 389 0.91 5.61 -23.92
C ASP A 389 -0.03 4.90 -24.90
N THR A 390 -0.56 3.74 -24.53
CA THR A 390 -1.63 3.05 -25.26
C THR A 390 -2.90 3.90 -25.31
N TYR A 391 -3.43 4.34 -24.16
CA TYR A 391 -4.63 5.20 -24.13
C TYR A 391 -4.41 6.51 -24.90
N ASN A 392 -3.24 7.13 -24.76
CA ASN A 392 -2.92 8.39 -25.47
C ASN A 392 -2.68 8.20 -26.96
N GLY A 393 -2.57 6.96 -27.48
CA GLY A 393 -2.34 6.64 -28.89
C GLY A 393 -0.90 6.87 -29.33
N LYS A 394 0.06 6.87 -28.39
CA LYS A 394 1.50 6.96 -28.70
C LYS A 394 2.08 5.62 -29.14
N ILE A 395 1.48 4.51 -28.72
CA ILE A 395 1.82 3.16 -29.18
C ILE A 395 0.75 2.76 -30.23
N LYS A 396 1.19 2.38 -31.43
CA LYS A 396 0.29 1.87 -32.46
C LYS A 396 -0.17 0.46 -32.13
N GLU A 397 -1.37 0.08 -32.53
CA GLU A 397 -1.92 -1.27 -32.29
C GLU A 397 -1.00 -2.38 -32.84
N SER A 398 -0.37 -2.16 -34.02
CA SER A 398 0.62 -3.07 -34.60
C SER A 398 1.82 -3.39 -33.69
N ASP A 399 2.11 -2.50 -32.75
CA ASP A 399 3.29 -2.57 -31.90
C ASP A 399 2.99 -3.13 -30.49
N TYR A 400 1.72 -3.35 -30.14
CA TYR A 400 1.30 -3.80 -28.81
C TYR A 400 2.02 -5.07 -28.37
N LEU A 401 1.99 -6.11 -29.18
CA LEU A 401 2.65 -7.38 -28.87
C LEU A 401 4.15 -7.23 -28.64
N ALA A 402 4.81 -6.45 -29.50
CA ALA A 402 6.25 -6.20 -29.37
C ALA A 402 6.59 -5.43 -28.08
N LYS A 403 5.77 -4.43 -27.73
CA LYS A 403 5.94 -3.66 -26.49
C LYS A 403 5.74 -4.52 -25.23
N LEU A 404 4.72 -5.36 -25.21
CA LEU A 404 4.47 -6.26 -24.08
C LEU A 404 5.58 -7.32 -23.96
N LYS A 405 6.05 -7.91 -25.05
CA LYS A 405 7.21 -8.84 -25.04
C LYS A 405 8.49 -8.14 -24.57
N GLN A 406 8.70 -6.88 -24.92
CA GLN A 406 9.84 -6.14 -24.40
C GLN A 406 9.71 -5.88 -22.90
N PHE A 407 8.52 -5.47 -22.44
CA PHE A 407 8.24 -5.29 -21.02
C PHE A 407 8.49 -6.58 -20.19
N ASP A 408 8.03 -7.75 -20.68
CA ASP A 408 8.28 -9.02 -20.00
C ASP A 408 9.79 -9.28 -19.84
N LYS A 409 10.59 -8.97 -20.87
CA LYS A 409 12.05 -9.11 -20.83
C LYS A 409 12.72 -8.11 -19.88
N ASP A 410 12.32 -6.86 -19.92
CA ASP A 410 12.89 -5.80 -19.08
C ASP A 410 12.60 -6.07 -17.62
N LEU A 411 11.38 -6.52 -17.30
CA LEU A 411 10.99 -6.89 -15.95
C LEU A 411 11.75 -8.12 -15.43
N ALA A 412 11.96 -9.14 -16.28
CA ALA A 412 12.77 -10.30 -15.93
C ALA A 412 14.25 -9.96 -15.69
N ALA A 413 14.78 -8.95 -16.38
CA ALA A 413 16.15 -8.47 -16.23
C ALA A 413 16.35 -7.49 -15.07
N ALA A 414 15.29 -6.90 -14.53
CA ALA A 414 15.34 -5.96 -13.42
C ALA A 414 15.86 -6.62 -12.13
N LYS A 415 16.64 -5.89 -11.32
CA LYS A 415 17.30 -6.41 -10.09
C LYS A 415 16.71 -5.77 -8.83
#